data_c5b6ff3f03f1aa716f6d6ea44c1be36f
#
_entry.id   c5b6ff3f03f1aa716f6d6ea44c1be36f
#
_cell.length_a   1.000
_cell.length_b   1.000
_cell.length_c   1.000
_cell.angle_alpha   90.00
_cell.angle_beta   90.00
_cell.angle_gamma   90.00
#
_symmetry.space_group_name_H-M   'P 1'
#
loop_
_entity.id
_entity.type
_entity.pdbx_description
1 polymer ?
#
loop_
_entity_poly.entity_id
_entity_poly.type
_entity_poly.pdbx_seq_one_letter_code
_entity_poly.pdbx_strand_id
1 'polypeptide(L)'
;MRTRARDFWARVTEGLEIEQLWGQFRAEAEASYGLYSKDVDWEVIRGEKKRWKRPLLAGWALFQTLLMKLSPARRVLLLVAIVLLVVQPEIHTSERQISFSLGGIGALILFLLLALELADRVTMKRDLEIAREIQQWLVPDHPPHVAGADIAFATRPQNTVAGDYYDAFTRPAPGGAANTGPLIIAVADVAGKSVPAALLMATFQASLRALAATPASLDEVVAGLERYARAHSLEGRRFTTAFIAEIDPTTREMRYVNAGHNDPILLRPSGQIERLSTGGPPLGLPLFTPEEVPYQSGRIQLQPGDLLFIFTDGVVEAVNQADEEYTERRLLPCLQIAPADASAADVLRRVMFDVNTFVGHVRQHDDITCLVLRVTG
;
A
#
# COMPACT_ATOMS: atom_id res chain seq x y z
N MET A 1 6.56 30.77 -34.22
CA MET A 1 6.71 29.31 -34.24
C MET A 1 8.02 28.84 -33.58
N ARG A 2 9.17 29.47 -33.85
CA ARG A 2 10.48 29.06 -33.27
C ARG A 2 10.58 29.15 -31.73
N THR A 3 9.93 30.11 -31.09
CA THR A 3 9.92 30.27 -29.63
C THR A 3 9.14 29.15 -28.94
N ARG A 4 7.96 28.78 -29.46
CA ARG A 4 7.15 27.67 -28.89
C ARG A 4 7.86 26.30 -28.96
N ALA A 5 8.60 26.05 -30.03
CA ALA A 5 9.38 24.82 -30.18
C ALA A 5 10.56 24.78 -29.18
N ARG A 6 11.23 25.94 -28.96
CA ARG A 6 12.33 26.02 -27.97
C ARG A 6 11.83 25.88 -26.55
N ASP A 7 10.69 26.47 -26.21
CA ASP A 7 10.05 26.36 -24.89
C ASP A 7 9.50 24.93 -24.63
N PHE A 8 9.06 24.25 -25.68
CA PHE A 8 8.70 22.84 -25.63
C PHE A 8 9.92 21.97 -25.35
N TRP A 9 11.00 22.14 -26.12
CA TRP A 9 12.24 21.40 -25.92
C TRP A 9 12.87 21.69 -24.56
N ALA A 10 12.88 22.92 -24.07
CA ALA A 10 13.35 23.26 -22.74
C ALA A 10 12.59 22.49 -21.67
N ARG A 11 11.25 22.39 -21.76
CA ARG A 11 10.43 21.60 -20.83
C ARG A 11 10.64 20.10 -20.95
N VAL A 12 10.88 19.59 -22.15
CA VAL A 12 11.17 18.15 -22.37
C VAL A 12 12.55 17.77 -21.85
N THR A 13 13.50 18.71 -21.85
CA THR A 13 14.88 18.47 -21.40
C THR A 13 15.18 19.01 -20.01
N GLU A 14 14.22 19.62 -19.32
CA GLU A 14 14.36 20.16 -17.98
C GLU A 14 14.57 19.01 -16.97
N GLY A 15 15.72 19.03 -16.28
CA GLY A 15 16.08 17.99 -15.30
C GLY A 15 16.65 16.69 -15.89
N LEU A 16 17.00 16.66 -17.18
CA LEU A 16 17.59 15.48 -17.82
C LEU A 16 19.11 15.38 -17.54
N GLU A 17 19.47 14.75 -16.44
CA GLU A 17 20.82 14.20 -16.28
C GLU A 17 20.87 12.77 -16.85
N ILE A 18 21.83 12.51 -17.74
CA ILE A 18 21.95 11.22 -18.46
C ILE A 18 22.06 10.03 -17.50
N GLU A 19 22.71 10.22 -16.36
CA GLU A 19 22.83 9.19 -15.32
C GLU A 19 21.49 8.89 -14.63
N GLN A 20 20.69 9.91 -14.35
CA GLN A 20 19.36 9.75 -13.76
C GLN A 20 18.38 9.10 -14.75
N LEU A 21 18.43 9.47 -16.03
CA LEU A 21 17.64 8.83 -17.08
C LEU A 21 17.98 7.35 -17.21
N TRP A 22 19.28 7.02 -17.20
CA TRP A 22 19.71 5.63 -17.31
C TRP A 22 19.31 4.81 -16.06
N GLY A 23 19.38 5.41 -14.89
CA GLY A 23 18.88 4.83 -13.63
C GLY A 23 17.38 4.57 -13.66
N GLN A 24 16.58 5.55 -14.09
CA GLN A 24 15.12 5.41 -14.23
C GLN A 24 14.76 4.35 -15.27
N PHE A 25 15.40 4.38 -16.44
CA PHE A 25 15.14 3.39 -17.49
C PHE A 25 15.48 1.96 -17.03
N ARG A 26 16.59 1.78 -16.28
CA ARG A 26 16.95 0.48 -15.73
C ARG A 26 15.94 0.02 -14.70
N ALA A 27 15.51 0.89 -13.77
CA ALA A 27 14.52 0.57 -12.75
C ALA A 27 13.16 0.20 -13.39
N GLU A 28 12.73 0.93 -14.41
CA GLU A 28 11.49 0.63 -15.14
C GLU A 28 11.61 -0.68 -15.94
N ALA A 29 12.76 -0.94 -16.55
CA ALA A 29 13.03 -2.20 -17.26
C ALA A 29 13.05 -3.39 -16.30
N GLU A 30 13.67 -3.26 -15.12
CA GLU A 30 13.67 -4.30 -14.08
C GLU A 30 12.27 -4.56 -13.52
N ALA A 31 11.49 -3.51 -13.26
CA ALA A 31 10.11 -3.63 -12.82
C ALA A 31 9.23 -4.33 -13.87
N SER A 32 9.37 -3.94 -15.14
CA SER A 32 8.66 -4.56 -16.27
C SER A 32 9.09 -6.02 -16.45
N TYR A 33 10.39 -6.29 -16.39
CA TYR A 33 10.93 -7.66 -16.47
C TYR A 33 10.38 -8.52 -15.31
N GLY A 34 10.37 -8.01 -14.08
CA GLY A 34 9.81 -8.70 -12.92
C GLY A 34 8.32 -9.04 -13.07
N LEU A 35 7.55 -8.16 -13.75
CA LEU A 35 6.12 -8.39 -14.01
C LEU A 35 5.89 -9.49 -15.06
N TYR A 36 6.67 -9.48 -16.16
CA TYR A 36 6.50 -10.43 -17.26
C TYR A 36 7.21 -11.76 -17.02
N SER A 37 8.29 -11.76 -16.24
CA SER A 37 9.07 -12.97 -15.96
C SER A 37 8.34 -13.98 -15.06
N LYS A 38 7.34 -13.55 -14.30
CA LYS A 38 6.52 -14.44 -13.45
C LYS A 38 5.69 -15.44 -14.25
N ASP A 39 5.32 -15.08 -15.47
CA ASP A 39 4.47 -15.91 -16.34
C ASP A 39 5.34 -16.77 -17.32
N VAL A 40 6.67 -16.70 -17.22
CA VAL A 40 7.61 -17.45 -18.08
C VAL A 40 8.12 -18.67 -17.35
N ASP A 41 8.04 -19.82 -17.99
CA ASP A 41 8.61 -21.06 -17.48
C ASP A 41 10.14 -21.09 -17.69
N TRP A 42 10.85 -20.62 -16.66
CA TRP A 42 12.31 -20.55 -16.67
C TRP A 42 13.00 -21.90 -16.59
N GLU A 43 12.30 -22.96 -16.12
CA GLU A 43 12.88 -24.32 -16.04
C GLU A 43 13.09 -24.88 -17.43
N VAL A 44 12.13 -24.71 -18.31
CA VAL A 44 12.24 -25.11 -19.72
C VAL A 44 13.41 -24.39 -20.42
N ILE A 45 13.57 -23.09 -20.19
CA ILE A 45 14.65 -22.29 -20.79
C ILE A 45 16.03 -22.72 -20.26
N ARG A 46 16.15 -22.98 -18.94
CA ARG A 46 17.39 -23.46 -18.32
C ARG A 46 17.77 -24.87 -18.78
N GLY A 47 16.77 -25.72 -19.07
CA GLY A 47 16.97 -27.09 -19.58
C GLY A 47 17.51 -27.18 -21.01
N GLU A 48 17.48 -26.08 -21.81
CA GLU A 48 18.03 -26.09 -23.18
C GLU A 48 19.54 -26.29 -23.16
N LYS A 49 19.99 -27.33 -23.91
CA LYS A 49 21.40 -27.76 -23.98
C LYS A 49 22.32 -26.73 -24.65
N LYS A 50 21.81 -25.97 -25.63
CA LYS A 50 22.59 -24.98 -26.39
C LYS A 50 22.49 -23.60 -25.71
N ARG A 51 23.52 -23.20 -24.98
CA ARG A 51 23.58 -21.94 -24.22
C ARG A 51 23.23 -20.69 -25.04
N TRP A 52 23.62 -20.64 -26.32
CA TRP A 52 23.35 -19.52 -27.22
C TRP A 52 21.87 -19.36 -27.60
N LYS A 53 21.05 -20.44 -27.50
CA LYS A 53 19.61 -20.38 -27.74
C LYS A 53 18.81 -19.86 -26.56
N ARG A 54 19.35 -19.90 -25.35
CA ARG A 54 18.65 -19.47 -24.12
C ARG A 54 18.18 -18.02 -24.18
N PRO A 55 19.00 -17.03 -24.60
CA PRO A 55 18.51 -15.64 -24.69
C PRO A 55 17.44 -15.46 -25.77
N LEU A 56 17.49 -16.21 -26.88
CA LEU A 56 16.45 -16.17 -27.91
C LEU A 56 15.14 -16.79 -27.43
N LEU A 57 15.19 -17.90 -26.70
CA LEU A 57 14.01 -18.52 -26.10
C LEU A 57 13.40 -17.63 -25.00
N ALA A 58 14.25 -17.00 -24.17
CA ALA A 58 13.80 -16.03 -23.18
C ALA A 58 13.10 -14.83 -23.82
N GLY A 59 13.73 -14.24 -24.86
CA GLY A 59 13.13 -13.12 -25.62
C GLY A 59 11.80 -13.52 -26.28
N TRP A 60 11.72 -14.71 -26.85
CA TRP A 60 10.49 -15.22 -27.44
C TRP A 60 9.38 -15.47 -26.39
N ALA A 61 9.72 -16.08 -25.26
CA ALA A 61 8.77 -16.32 -24.17
C ALA A 61 8.22 -15.00 -23.59
N LEU A 62 9.11 -14.01 -23.37
CA LEU A 62 8.68 -12.68 -22.94
C LEU A 62 7.79 -11.98 -23.97
N PHE A 63 8.14 -12.10 -25.26
CA PHE A 63 7.31 -11.57 -26.35
C PHE A 63 5.93 -12.24 -26.39
N GLN A 64 5.86 -13.56 -26.27
CA GLN A 64 4.59 -14.28 -26.19
C GLN A 64 3.75 -13.82 -24.99
N THR A 65 4.36 -13.69 -23.82
CA THR A 65 3.68 -13.18 -22.60
C THR A 65 3.13 -11.78 -22.81
N LEU A 66 3.93 -10.87 -23.39
CA LEU A 66 3.49 -9.53 -23.74
C LEU A 66 2.31 -9.56 -24.73
N LEU A 67 2.43 -10.35 -25.78
CA LEU A 67 1.41 -10.49 -26.82
C LEU A 67 0.09 -11.01 -26.23
N MET A 68 0.14 -11.97 -25.30
CA MET A 68 -1.05 -12.53 -24.65
C MET A 68 -1.74 -11.56 -23.70
N LYS A 69 -1.06 -10.57 -23.18
CA LYS A 69 -1.65 -9.51 -22.34
C LYS A 69 -2.39 -8.43 -23.15
N LEU A 70 -2.14 -8.33 -24.47
CA LEU A 70 -2.88 -7.45 -25.34
C LEU A 70 -4.27 -8.00 -25.67
N SER A 71 -5.23 -7.11 -25.96
CA SER A 71 -6.53 -7.53 -26.50
C SER A 71 -6.39 -8.23 -27.86
N PRO A 72 -7.30 -9.15 -28.24
CA PRO A 72 -7.17 -9.89 -29.50
C PRO A 72 -6.98 -8.99 -30.72
N ALA A 73 -7.70 -7.87 -30.81
CA ALA A 73 -7.55 -6.91 -31.90
C ALA A 73 -6.16 -6.26 -31.94
N ARG A 74 -5.62 -5.86 -30.78
CA ARG A 74 -4.27 -5.26 -30.68
C ARG A 74 -3.18 -6.26 -31.01
N ARG A 75 -3.36 -7.56 -30.69
CA ARG A 75 -2.42 -8.63 -31.08
C ARG A 75 -2.29 -8.75 -32.59
N VAL A 76 -3.43 -8.81 -33.28
CA VAL A 76 -3.45 -8.91 -34.75
C VAL A 76 -2.81 -7.69 -35.37
N LEU A 77 -3.16 -6.48 -34.94
CA LEU A 77 -2.57 -5.25 -35.43
C LEU A 77 -1.07 -5.17 -35.19
N LEU A 78 -0.60 -5.61 -34.02
CA LEU A 78 0.84 -5.66 -33.73
C LEU A 78 1.59 -6.62 -34.67
N LEU A 79 1.06 -7.84 -34.87
CA LEU A 79 1.67 -8.79 -35.78
C LEU A 79 1.68 -8.28 -37.23
N VAL A 80 0.58 -7.70 -37.70
CA VAL A 80 0.51 -7.07 -39.03
C VAL A 80 1.53 -5.95 -39.18
N ALA A 81 1.62 -5.07 -38.15
CA ALA A 81 2.60 -3.98 -38.17
C ALA A 81 4.05 -4.48 -38.23
N ILE A 82 4.39 -5.54 -37.48
CA ILE A 82 5.71 -6.16 -37.50
C ILE A 82 6.00 -6.74 -38.88
N VAL A 83 5.06 -7.48 -39.47
CA VAL A 83 5.21 -8.05 -40.83
C VAL A 83 5.45 -6.96 -41.86
N LEU A 84 4.64 -5.86 -41.84
CA LEU A 84 4.78 -4.74 -42.77
C LEU A 84 6.14 -4.03 -42.63
N LEU A 85 6.69 -3.96 -41.40
CA LEU A 85 7.99 -3.35 -41.14
C LEU A 85 9.18 -4.24 -41.55
N VAL A 86 9.04 -5.56 -41.34
CA VAL A 86 10.14 -6.51 -41.65
C VAL A 86 10.17 -6.82 -43.15
N VAL A 87 9.02 -7.09 -43.76
CA VAL A 87 8.94 -7.49 -45.18
C VAL A 87 9.06 -6.26 -46.09
N GLN A 88 8.62 -5.07 -45.65
CA GLN A 88 8.62 -3.82 -46.40
C GLN A 88 8.12 -4.00 -47.86
N PRO A 89 6.91 -4.59 -48.06
CA PRO A 89 6.42 -4.83 -49.39
C PRO A 89 6.25 -3.53 -50.14
N GLU A 90 6.79 -3.47 -51.36
CA GLU A 90 6.68 -2.32 -52.27
C GLU A 90 5.57 -2.58 -53.27
N ILE A 91 4.67 -1.58 -53.42
CA ILE A 91 3.65 -1.60 -54.47
C ILE A 91 4.14 -0.74 -55.63
N HIS A 92 4.38 -1.40 -56.76
CA HIS A 92 4.77 -0.72 -58.02
C HIS A 92 3.53 -0.46 -58.86
N THR A 93 3.25 0.81 -59.13
CA THR A 93 2.14 1.21 -60.01
C THR A 93 2.70 1.47 -61.40
N SER A 94 2.16 0.78 -62.41
CA SER A 94 2.67 0.80 -63.79
C SER A 94 2.54 2.15 -64.54
N GLU A 95 1.69 3.07 -64.07
CA GLU A 95 1.45 4.33 -64.78
C GLU A 95 2.30 5.52 -64.29
N ARG A 96 2.86 5.45 -63.10
CA ARG A 96 3.84 6.41 -62.57
C ARG A 96 4.83 5.61 -61.74
N GLN A 97 6.12 5.81 -61.97
CA GLN A 97 7.21 5.18 -61.16
C GLN A 97 7.16 5.66 -59.67
N ILE A 98 6.03 5.48 -59.03
CA ILE A 98 5.83 5.79 -57.62
C ILE A 98 5.85 4.45 -56.86
N SER A 99 6.93 4.21 -56.13
CA SER A 99 7.01 3.08 -55.19
C SER A 99 6.50 3.53 -53.82
N PHE A 100 5.47 2.87 -53.31
CA PHE A 100 5.00 3.06 -51.94
C PHE A 100 5.52 1.95 -51.09
N SER A 101 6.34 2.27 -50.07
CA SER A 101 6.71 1.32 -49.03
C SER A 101 5.57 1.19 -48.00
N LEU A 102 5.04 -0.02 -47.81
CA LEU A 102 4.03 -0.29 -46.80
C LEU A 102 4.63 -0.27 -45.37
N GLY A 103 5.96 -0.19 -45.21
CA GLY A 103 6.61 -0.02 -43.92
C GLY A 103 6.15 1.21 -43.16
N GLY A 104 5.80 2.31 -43.88
CA GLY A 104 5.21 3.49 -43.28
C GLY A 104 3.84 3.24 -42.60
N ILE A 105 3.04 2.35 -43.20
CA ILE A 105 1.75 1.95 -42.60
C ILE A 105 1.99 1.10 -41.35
N GLY A 106 2.99 0.19 -41.37
CA GLY A 106 3.39 -0.58 -40.20
C GLY A 106 3.85 0.32 -39.03
N ALA A 107 4.67 1.35 -39.35
CA ALA A 107 5.09 2.33 -38.36
C ALA A 107 3.92 3.14 -37.78
N LEU A 108 2.95 3.56 -38.61
CA LEU A 108 1.74 4.25 -38.18
C LEU A 108 0.88 3.36 -37.25
N ILE A 109 0.71 2.09 -37.58
CA ILE A 109 -0.04 1.15 -36.73
C ILE A 109 0.66 1.01 -35.37
N LEU A 110 2.00 0.87 -35.33
CA LEU A 110 2.74 0.80 -34.06
C LEU A 110 2.59 2.10 -33.24
N PHE A 111 2.67 3.24 -33.89
CA PHE A 111 2.46 4.53 -33.22
C PHE A 111 1.05 4.64 -32.61
N LEU A 112 0.01 4.22 -33.36
CA LEU A 112 -1.36 4.22 -32.86
C LEU A 112 -1.55 3.23 -31.71
N LEU A 113 -0.95 2.03 -31.77
CA LEU A 113 -0.97 1.06 -30.68
C LEU A 113 -0.29 1.62 -29.43
N LEU A 114 0.87 2.28 -29.57
CA LEU A 114 1.56 2.95 -28.48
C LEU A 114 0.71 4.08 -27.88
N ALA A 115 0.07 4.89 -28.73
CA ALA A 115 -0.80 5.97 -28.27
C ALA A 115 -2.01 5.44 -27.50
N LEU A 116 -2.63 4.33 -27.95
CA LEU A 116 -3.72 3.67 -27.24
C LEU A 116 -3.26 3.09 -25.90
N GLU A 117 -2.09 2.46 -25.86
CA GLU A 117 -1.53 1.92 -24.61
C GLU A 117 -1.22 3.03 -23.62
N LEU A 118 -0.68 4.14 -24.10
CA LEU A 118 -0.41 5.33 -23.26
C LEU A 118 -1.72 5.93 -22.73
N ALA A 119 -2.76 6.01 -23.57
CA ALA A 119 -4.08 6.50 -23.16
C ALA A 119 -4.68 5.61 -22.06
N ASP A 120 -4.61 4.28 -22.21
CA ASP A 120 -5.08 3.34 -21.20
C ASP A 120 -4.32 3.49 -19.87
N ARG A 121 -2.98 3.66 -19.92
CA ARG A 121 -2.16 3.93 -18.73
C ARG A 121 -2.54 5.24 -18.04
N VAL A 122 -2.78 6.30 -18.80
CA VAL A 122 -3.19 7.61 -18.25
C VAL A 122 -4.55 7.50 -17.58
N THR A 123 -5.51 6.82 -18.22
CA THR A 123 -6.85 6.58 -17.65
C THR A 123 -6.76 5.76 -16.37
N MET A 124 -6.04 4.63 -16.39
CA MET A 124 -5.85 3.80 -15.20
C MET A 124 -5.17 4.55 -14.05
N LYS A 125 -4.17 5.39 -14.34
CA LYS A 125 -3.52 6.22 -13.32
C LYS A 125 -4.52 7.21 -12.72
N ARG A 126 -5.36 7.83 -13.54
CA ARG A 126 -6.41 8.74 -13.07
C ARG A 126 -7.43 8.03 -12.18
N ASP A 127 -7.87 6.82 -12.56
CA ASP A 127 -8.81 6.03 -11.76
C ASP A 127 -8.22 5.67 -10.41
N LEU A 128 -6.91 5.36 -10.35
CA LEU A 128 -6.19 5.12 -9.09
C LEU A 128 -6.06 6.40 -8.24
N GLU A 129 -5.86 7.55 -8.85
CA GLU A 129 -5.84 8.85 -8.15
C GLU A 129 -7.21 9.16 -7.53
N ILE A 130 -8.31 8.90 -8.25
CA ILE A 130 -9.68 9.04 -7.71
C ILE A 130 -9.90 8.04 -6.56
N ALA A 131 -9.47 6.78 -6.71
CA ALA A 131 -9.57 5.80 -5.63
C ALA A 131 -8.80 6.24 -4.39
N ARG A 132 -7.63 6.87 -4.53
CA ARG A 132 -6.87 7.47 -3.44
C ARG A 132 -7.63 8.60 -2.76
N GLU A 133 -8.24 9.50 -3.52
CA GLU A 133 -9.05 10.60 -2.97
C GLU A 133 -10.21 10.04 -2.14
N ILE A 134 -10.93 9.03 -2.65
CA ILE A 134 -12.01 8.36 -1.91
C ILE A 134 -11.47 7.71 -0.63
N GLN A 135 -10.31 7.05 -0.70
CA GLN A 135 -9.70 6.42 0.45
C GLN A 135 -9.33 7.44 1.53
N GLN A 136 -8.81 8.61 1.14
CA GLN A 136 -8.52 9.70 2.07
C GLN A 136 -9.75 10.22 2.81
N TRP A 137 -10.96 10.16 2.22
CA TRP A 137 -12.19 10.51 2.92
C TRP A 137 -12.65 9.48 3.96
N LEU A 138 -12.19 8.24 3.84
CA LEU A 138 -12.55 7.15 4.75
C LEU A 138 -11.72 7.15 6.03
N VAL A 139 -10.55 7.78 6.02
CA VAL A 139 -9.67 7.91 7.19
C VAL A 139 -9.75 9.33 7.74
N PRO A 140 -9.53 9.54 9.05
CA PRO A 140 -9.61 10.89 9.63
C PRO A 140 -8.43 11.75 9.16
N ASP A 141 -8.73 12.98 8.74
CA ASP A 141 -7.71 14.00 8.46
C ASP A 141 -7.06 14.53 9.75
N HIS A 142 -7.84 14.60 10.81
CA HIS A 142 -7.41 15.11 12.11
C HIS A 142 -7.91 14.20 13.23
N PRO A 143 -7.11 13.99 14.28
CA PRO A 143 -7.56 13.25 15.45
C PRO A 143 -8.67 13.97 16.17
N PRO A 144 -9.61 13.24 16.82
CA PRO A 144 -10.66 13.86 17.63
C PRO A 144 -10.05 14.55 18.86
N HIS A 145 -10.66 15.66 19.27
CA HIS A 145 -10.33 16.27 20.56
C HIS A 145 -10.95 15.46 21.70
N VAL A 146 -10.09 14.79 22.48
CA VAL A 146 -10.47 14.02 23.66
C VAL A 146 -9.69 14.54 24.85
N ALA A 147 -10.39 14.89 25.93
CA ALA A 147 -9.73 15.36 27.14
C ALA A 147 -8.79 14.26 27.69
N GLY A 148 -7.58 14.63 28.05
CA GLY A 148 -6.59 13.70 28.59
C GLY A 148 -5.87 12.85 27.54
N ALA A 149 -6.08 13.09 26.24
CA ALA A 149 -5.38 12.38 25.17
C ALA A 149 -4.90 13.35 24.07
N ASP A 150 -3.63 13.26 23.73
CA ASP A 150 -3.04 13.88 22.54
C ASP A 150 -2.74 12.77 21.52
N ILE A 151 -3.30 12.87 20.32
CA ILE A 151 -3.29 11.83 19.31
C ILE A 151 -2.68 12.39 18.04
N ALA A 152 -1.83 11.60 17.41
CA ALA A 152 -1.28 11.87 16.07
C ALA A 152 -1.19 10.59 15.27
N PHE A 153 -1.36 10.69 13.96
CA PHE A 153 -1.21 9.58 13.04
C PHE A 153 -0.54 10.02 11.74
N ALA A 154 0.14 9.11 11.11
CA ALA A 154 0.70 9.27 9.78
C ALA A 154 0.62 7.96 9.01
N THR A 155 0.34 8.08 7.73
CA THR A 155 0.43 6.97 6.78
C THR A 155 1.23 7.40 5.56
N ARG A 156 2.01 6.47 5.02
CA ARG A 156 2.73 6.61 3.76
C ARG A 156 2.49 5.36 2.93
N PRO A 157 1.58 5.42 1.97
CA PRO A 157 1.30 4.32 1.07
C PRO A 157 2.52 3.91 0.23
N GLN A 158 2.72 2.63 0.02
CA GLN A 158 3.71 2.10 -0.93
C GLN A 158 3.33 2.41 -2.37
N ASN A 159 2.03 2.31 -2.67
CA ASN A 159 1.44 2.54 -3.99
C ASN A 159 0.50 3.75 -3.94
N THR A 160 -0.29 3.94 -5.01
CA THR A 160 -1.27 5.03 -5.08
C THR A 160 -2.35 4.91 -3.99
N VAL A 161 -2.75 3.68 -3.64
CA VAL A 161 -3.71 3.36 -2.58
C VAL A 161 -3.08 2.40 -1.57
N ALA A 162 -3.48 2.48 -0.30
CA ALA A 162 -2.96 1.70 0.82
C ALA A 162 -3.86 0.52 1.19
N GLY A 163 -3.24 -0.55 1.75
CA GLY A 163 -3.95 -1.59 2.49
C GLY A 163 -4.15 -1.22 3.96
N ASP A 164 -3.27 -0.39 4.50
CA ASP A 164 -3.30 0.07 5.88
C ASP A 164 -4.52 0.93 6.20
N TYR A 165 -5.00 0.76 7.40
CA TYR A 165 -6.06 1.57 7.99
C TYR A 165 -5.65 2.09 9.36
N TYR A 166 -6.03 3.32 9.66
CA TYR A 166 -5.96 3.91 11.00
C TYR A 166 -7.20 4.74 11.28
N ASP A 167 -7.62 4.78 12.53
CA ASP A 167 -8.74 5.60 12.93
C ASP A 167 -8.67 5.97 14.43
N ALA A 168 -9.26 7.12 14.76
CA ALA A 168 -9.51 7.56 16.11
C ALA A 168 -10.85 8.32 16.15
N PHE A 169 -11.81 7.82 16.91
CA PHE A 169 -13.13 8.43 17.03
C PHE A 169 -13.82 8.11 18.35
N THR A 170 -14.73 8.94 18.77
CA THR A 170 -15.54 8.69 19.97
C THR A 170 -16.85 8.00 19.62
N ARG A 171 -17.22 7.03 20.42
CA ARG A 171 -18.53 6.35 20.32
C ARG A 171 -19.64 7.25 20.88
N PRO A 172 -20.90 7.07 20.44
CA PRO A 172 -22.05 7.69 21.14
C PRO A 172 -22.14 7.17 22.58
N ALA A 173 -22.27 8.06 23.55
CA ALA A 173 -22.60 7.63 24.91
C ALA A 173 -24.05 7.15 24.99
N PRO A 174 -24.38 6.14 25.81
CA PRO A 174 -25.76 5.72 26.04
C PRO A 174 -26.62 6.91 26.54
N GLY A 175 -27.57 7.36 25.72
CA GLY A 175 -28.45 8.53 26.04
C GLY A 175 -27.74 9.88 26.02
N GLY A 176 -26.49 9.99 25.57
CA GLY A 176 -25.68 11.20 25.53
C GLY A 176 -25.67 11.90 24.17
N ALA A 177 -25.03 13.07 24.12
CA ALA A 177 -24.75 13.75 22.87
C ALA A 177 -23.76 12.95 22.02
N ALA A 178 -23.77 13.14 20.71
CA ALA A 178 -22.78 12.58 19.83
C ALA A 178 -21.37 12.96 20.31
N ASN A 179 -20.43 12.00 20.23
CA ASN A 179 -19.01 12.18 20.57
C ASN A 179 -18.68 12.41 22.07
N THR A 180 -19.49 11.91 22.99
CA THR A 180 -19.22 11.98 24.44
C THR A 180 -18.89 10.63 25.09
N GLY A 181 -18.86 9.55 24.28
CA GLY A 181 -18.55 8.20 24.76
C GLY A 181 -17.06 7.88 24.72
N PRO A 182 -16.73 6.59 24.91
CA PRO A 182 -15.35 6.11 24.86
C PRO A 182 -14.66 6.40 23.51
N LEU A 183 -13.36 6.66 23.57
CA LEU A 183 -12.51 6.82 22.40
C LEU A 183 -12.18 5.42 21.84
N ILE A 184 -12.46 5.20 20.56
CA ILE A 184 -11.94 4.07 19.80
C ILE A 184 -10.69 4.52 19.06
N ILE A 185 -9.64 3.71 19.13
CA ILE A 185 -8.47 3.81 18.26
C ILE A 185 -8.28 2.46 17.55
N ALA A 186 -7.94 2.51 16.29
CA ALA A 186 -7.70 1.33 15.47
C ALA A 186 -6.54 1.54 14.50
N VAL A 187 -5.70 0.52 14.37
CA VAL A 187 -4.73 0.39 13.27
C VAL A 187 -4.89 -1.02 12.73
N ALA A 188 -4.95 -1.15 11.42
CA ALA A 188 -5.08 -2.44 10.77
C ALA A 188 -4.27 -2.48 9.47
N ASP A 189 -3.82 -3.66 9.11
CA ASP A 189 -3.18 -3.94 7.83
C ASP A 189 -3.90 -5.11 7.14
N VAL A 190 -4.27 -4.89 5.89
CA VAL A 190 -5.01 -5.85 5.07
C VAL A 190 -4.05 -6.60 4.16
N ALA A 191 -4.06 -7.93 4.28
CA ALA A 191 -3.23 -8.79 3.45
C ALA A 191 -3.43 -8.56 1.95
N GLY A 192 -2.37 -8.17 1.27
CA GLY A 192 -2.32 -7.87 -0.16
C GLY A 192 -1.90 -6.44 -0.43
N LYS A 193 -1.89 -6.06 -1.70
CA LYS A 193 -1.39 -4.74 -2.12
C LYS A 193 -2.31 -4.11 -3.16
N SER A 194 -2.21 -2.78 -3.30
CA SER A 194 -2.96 -2.01 -4.30
C SER A 194 -4.48 -2.05 -4.13
N VAL A 195 -5.24 -1.99 -5.23
CA VAL A 195 -6.71 -1.86 -5.25
C VAL A 195 -7.43 -2.94 -4.43
N PRO A 196 -7.09 -4.24 -4.52
CA PRO A 196 -7.77 -5.25 -3.69
C PRO A 196 -7.64 -5.02 -2.19
N ALA A 197 -6.46 -4.62 -1.70
CA ALA A 197 -6.24 -4.30 -0.29
C ALA A 197 -7.01 -3.03 0.11
N ALA A 198 -6.96 -1.98 -0.71
CA ALA A 198 -7.69 -0.74 -0.48
C ALA A 198 -9.22 -0.93 -0.38
N LEU A 199 -9.80 -1.80 -1.20
CA LEU A 199 -11.23 -2.14 -1.13
C LEU A 199 -11.58 -2.87 0.18
N LEU A 200 -10.75 -3.81 0.60
CA LEU A 200 -10.93 -4.52 1.86
C LEU A 200 -10.75 -3.59 3.06
N MET A 201 -9.78 -2.68 3.01
CA MET A 201 -9.60 -1.64 4.02
C MET A 201 -10.88 -0.79 4.16
N ALA A 202 -11.47 -0.36 3.04
CA ALA A 202 -12.71 0.42 3.05
C ALA A 202 -13.89 -0.36 3.67
N THR A 203 -13.98 -1.68 3.40
CA THR A 203 -15.01 -2.52 4.03
C THR A 203 -14.75 -2.75 5.51
N PHE A 204 -13.49 -2.89 5.91
CA PHE A 204 -13.09 -2.97 7.32
C PHE A 204 -13.48 -1.69 8.08
N GLN A 205 -13.12 -0.52 7.54
CA GLN A 205 -13.48 0.80 8.08
C GLN A 205 -15.01 0.93 8.28
N ALA A 206 -15.78 0.65 7.23
CA ALA A 206 -17.24 0.74 7.28
C ALA A 206 -17.83 -0.21 8.32
N SER A 207 -17.33 -1.43 8.41
CA SER A 207 -17.76 -2.45 9.38
C SER A 207 -17.42 -2.03 10.82
N LEU A 208 -16.19 -1.56 11.06
CA LEU A 208 -15.76 -1.08 12.38
C LEU A 208 -16.63 0.09 12.84
N ARG A 209 -16.82 1.10 11.99
CA ARG A 209 -17.62 2.27 12.31
C ARG A 209 -19.10 1.92 12.56
N ALA A 210 -19.68 1.03 11.76
CA ALA A 210 -21.06 0.58 11.92
C ALA A 210 -21.25 -0.22 13.22
N LEU A 211 -20.36 -1.14 13.53
CA LEU A 211 -20.42 -1.95 14.76
C LEU A 211 -20.17 -1.08 16.01
N ALA A 212 -19.20 -0.18 15.95
CA ALA A 212 -18.89 0.72 17.05
C ALA A 212 -19.99 1.77 17.31
N ALA A 213 -20.85 2.06 16.35
CA ALA A 213 -22.01 2.94 16.54
C ALA A 213 -23.14 2.28 17.35
N THR A 214 -23.11 0.95 17.52
CA THR A 214 -24.08 0.22 18.34
C THR A 214 -23.61 0.16 19.82
N PRO A 215 -24.49 -0.14 20.79
CA PRO A 215 -24.10 -0.30 22.20
C PRO A 215 -23.36 -1.63 22.48
N ALA A 216 -22.68 -2.20 21.48
CA ALA A 216 -21.92 -3.43 21.60
C ALA A 216 -20.63 -3.23 22.41
N SER A 217 -20.19 -4.19 23.17
CA SER A 217 -18.87 -4.23 23.80
C SER A 217 -17.76 -4.34 22.75
N LEU A 218 -16.51 -4.03 23.13
CA LEU A 218 -15.35 -4.19 22.23
C LEU A 218 -15.24 -5.64 21.72
N ASP A 219 -15.49 -6.61 22.57
CA ASP A 219 -15.45 -8.03 22.21
C ASP A 219 -16.50 -8.39 21.16
N GLU A 220 -17.71 -7.84 21.27
CA GLU A 220 -18.78 -8.02 20.27
C GLU A 220 -18.47 -7.31 18.96
N VAL A 221 -17.82 -6.13 19.00
CA VAL A 221 -17.35 -5.43 17.81
C VAL A 221 -16.33 -6.29 17.06
N VAL A 222 -15.32 -6.80 17.77
CA VAL A 222 -14.28 -7.65 17.16
C VAL A 222 -14.86 -8.97 16.63
N ALA A 223 -15.78 -9.60 17.37
CA ALA A 223 -16.48 -10.80 16.89
C ALA A 223 -17.33 -10.52 15.63
N GLY A 224 -17.92 -9.33 15.54
CA GLY A 224 -18.62 -8.87 14.35
C GLY A 224 -17.70 -8.68 13.14
N LEU A 225 -16.54 -8.06 13.36
CA LEU A 225 -15.49 -7.89 12.33
C LEU A 225 -14.96 -9.24 11.84
N GLU A 226 -14.70 -10.19 12.74
CA GLU A 226 -14.26 -11.54 12.38
C GLU A 226 -15.29 -12.25 11.51
N ARG A 227 -16.58 -12.25 11.91
CA ARG A 227 -17.64 -12.86 11.09
C ARG A 227 -17.70 -12.27 9.68
N TYR A 228 -17.58 -10.93 9.58
CA TYR A 228 -17.57 -10.25 8.30
C TYR A 228 -16.34 -10.61 7.47
N ALA A 229 -15.14 -10.51 8.07
CA ALA A 229 -13.88 -10.80 7.40
C ALA A 229 -13.84 -12.24 6.90
N ARG A 230 -14.28 -13.21 7.71
CA ARG A 230 -14.35 -14.63 7.35
C ARG A 230 -15.30 -14.88 6.18
N ALA A 231 -16.48 -14.28 6.17
CA ALA A 231 -17.44 -14.43 5.09
C ALA A 231 -16.89 -13.91 3.73
N HIS A 232 -15.89 -13.03 3.75
CA HIS A 232 -15.32 -12.38 2.57
C HIS A 232 -13.82 -12.68 2.36
N SER A 233 -13.26 -13.66 3.07
CA SER A 233 -11.82 -13.97 3.08
C SER A 233 -11.30 -14.66 1.82
N LEU A 234 -12.15 -15.02 0.86
CA LEU A 234 -11.77 -15.81 -0.31
C LEU A 234 -10.99 -17.08 0.06
N GLU A 235 -11.56 -17.91 0.91
CA GLU A 235 -10.96 -19.14 1.44
C GLU A 235 -9.68 -18.89 2.26
N GLY A 236 -9.63 -17.80 3.04
CA GLY A 236 -8.49 -17.45 3.88
C GLY A 236 -7.32 -16.81 3.14
N ARG A 237 -7.44 -16.54 1.86
CA ARG A 237 -6.41 -15.81 1.09
C ARG A 237 -6.40 -14.31 1.37
N ARG A 238 -7.42 -13.82 2.08
CA ARG A 238 -7.56 -12.43 2.49
C ARG A 238 -7.84 -12.38 3.98
N PHE A 239 -6.96 -11.79 4.72
CA PHE A 239 -7.07 -11.59 6.16
C PHE A 239 -6.65 -10.15 6.50
N THR A 240 -6.95 -9.73 7.71
CA THR A 240 -6.59 -8.40 8.20
C THR A 240 -6.00 -8.54 9.59
N THR A 241 -4.81 -8.00 9.80
CA THR A 241 -4.29 -7.79 11.14
C THR A 241 -4.87 -6.49 11.69
N ALA A 242 -5.26 -6.46 12.96
CA ALA A 242 -5.83 -5.25 13.54
C ALA A 242 -5.51 -5.14 15.04
N PHE A 243 -5.17 -3.93 15.48
CA PHE A 243 -5.23 -3.55 16.86
C PHE A 243 -6.39 -2.58 17.05
N ILE A 244 -7.30 -2.91 17.97
CA ILE A 244 -8.46 -2.08 18.26
C ILE A 244 -8.54 -1.87 19.78
N ALA A 245 -8.63 -0.62 20.20
CA ALA A 245 -8.76 -0.29 21.62
C ALA A 245 -9.90 0.69 21.86
N GLU A 246 -10.53 0.55 23.02
CA GLU A 246 -11.55 1.41 23.58
C GLU A 246 -11.01 2.03 24.87
N ILE A 247 -11.01 3.36 24.95
CA ILE A 247 -10.46 4.12 26.07
C ILE A 247 -11.59 4.94 26.67
N ASP A 248 -11.86 4.74 27.96
CA ASP A 248 -12.74 5.61 28.73
C ASP A 248 -11.94 6.89 29.10
N PRO A 249 -12.33 8.07 28.60
CA PRO A 249 -11.59 9.30 28.86
C PRO A 249 -11.68 9.76 30.33
N THR A 250 -12.67 9.28 31.09
CA THR A 250 -12.87 9.64 32.49
C THR A 250 -12.04 8.81 33.45
N THR A 251 -12.08 7.47 33.24
CA THR A 251 -11.36 6.53 34.10
C THR A 251 -9.95 6.24 33.59
N ARG A 252 -9.66 6.53 32.30
CA ARG A 252 -8.41 6.14 31.59
C ARG A 252 -8.20 4.64 31.54
N GLU A 253 -9.25 3.84 31.74
CA GLU A 253 -9.20 2.41 31.47
C GLU A 253 -9.20 2.20 29.96
N MET A 254 -8.20 1.46 29.47
CA MET A 254 -8.14 1.01 28.08
C MET A 254 -8.42 -0.47 28.01
N ARG A 255 -9.40 -0.85 27.21
CA ARG A 255 -9.63 -2.24 26.77
C ARG A 255 -9.14 -2.37 25.34
N TYR A 256 -8.47 -3.47 25.00
CA TYR A 256 -7.94 -3.65 23.66
C TYR A 256 -7.99 -5.11 23.22
N VAL A 257 -7.98 -5.32 21.92
CA VAL A 257 -7.80 -6.61 21.27
C VAL A 257 -6.74 -6.45 20.18
N ASN A 258 -5.71 -7.28 20.25
CA ASN A 258 -4.73 -7.43 19.19
C ASN A 258 -5.11 -8.66 18.33
N ALA A 259 -5.66 -8.42 17.14
CA ALA A 259 -6.01 -9.46 16.18
C ALA A 259 -4.83 -9.74 15.23
N GLY A 260 -3.75 -10.30 15.76
CA GLY A 260 -2.56 -10.69 15.02
C GLY A 260 -1.75 -9.52 14.43
N HIS A 261 -1.94 -8.32 14.94
CA HIS A 261 -1.19 -7.13 14.54
C HIS A 261 0.15 -7.04 15.28
N ASN A 262 1.10 -6.25 14.77
CA ASN A 262 2.33 -5.93 15.48
C ASN A 262 2.01 -5.41 16.88
N ASP A 263 2.67 -5.97 17.90
CA ASP A 263 2.39 -5.63 19.29
C ASP A 263 2.62 -4.14 19.55
N PRO A 264 1.59 -3.33 19.86
CA PRO A 264 1.79 -1.94 20.20
C PRO A 264 2.72 -1.77 21.41
N ILE A 265 3.45 -0.67 21.39
CA ILE A 265 4.41 -0.32 22.43
C ILE A 265 3.76 0.69 23.36
N LEU A 266 3.57 0.33 24.61
CA LEU A 266 3.21 1.28 25.66
C LEU A 266 4.46 1.61 26.47
N LEU A 267 4.92 2.84 26.31
CA LEU A 267 6.07 3.39 27.04
C LEU A 267 5.55 4.19 28.24
N ARG A 268 5.88 3.72 29.43
CA ARG A 268 5.55 4.39 30.69
C ARG A 268 6.51 5.57 30.96
N PRO A 269 6.10 6.56 31.75
CA PRO A 269 7.00 7.66 32.16
C PRO A 269 8.26 7.17 32.90
N SER A 270 8.19 6.00 33.54
CA SER A 270 9.34 5.34 34.18
C SER A 270 10.38 4.80 33.20
N GLY A 271 10.07 4.77 31.89
CA GLY A 271 10.88 4.11 30.88
C GLY A 271 10.54 2.62 30.70
N GLN A 272 9.62 2.06 31.49
CA GLN A 272 9.14 0.70 31.33
C GLN A 272 8.36 0.57 30.00
N ILE A 273 8.61 -0.53 29.29
CA ILE A 273 7.92 -0.88 28.04
C ILE A 273 7.00 -2.05 28.30
N GLU A 274 5.75 -1.91 27.91
CA GLU A 274 4.75 -2.98 27.89
C GLU A 274 4.34 -3.27 26.43
N ARG A 275 4.12 -4.56 26.12
CA ARG A 275 3.63 -5.02 24.83
C ARG A 275 2.19 -5.41 24.92
N LEU A 276 1.36 -4.91 24.02
CA LEU A 276 -0.07 -5.16 24.02
C LEU A 276 -0.42 -6.28 23.06
N SER A 277 -0.12 -7.51 23.48
CA SER A 277 -0.27 -8.74 22.66
C SER A 277 -1.56 -9.51 22.91
N THR A 278 -2.35 -9.14 23.93
CA THR A 278 -3.60 -9.87 24.24
C THR A 278 -4.61 -9.70 23.11
N GLY A 279 -5.12 -10.82 22.60
CA GLY A 279 -6.08 -10.79 21.49
C GLY A 279 -6.29 -12.17 20.88
N GLY A 280 -6.00 -12.32 19.61
CA GLY A 280 -6.20 -13.54 18.84
C GLY A 280 -5.51 -13.48 17.47
N PRO A 281 -5.83 -14.40 16.56
CA PRO A 281 -5.26 -14.44 15.23
C PRO A 281 -5.76 -13.28 14.36
N PRO A 282 -5.13 -13.00 13.19
CA PRO A 282 -5.65 -12.08 12.19
C PRO A 282 -7.11 -12.39 11.81
N LEU A 283 -7.88 -11.34 11.57
CA LEU A 283 -9.30 -11.45 11.19
C LEU A 283 -9.45 -12.10 9.81
N GLY A 284 -10.42 -13.02 9.70
CA GLY A 284 -10.76 -13.68 8.44
C GLY A 284 -9.92 -14.91 8.10
N LEU A 285 -9.02 -15.36 8.99
CA LEU A 285 -8.32 -16.62 8.80
C LEU A 285 -9.24 -17.80 9.16
N PRO A 286 -9.31 -18.87 8.32
CA PRO A 286 -10.16 -20.03 8.55
C PRO A 286 -9.54 -21.01 9.55
N LEU A 287 -8.95 -20.51 10.64
CA LEU A 287 -8.25 -21.33 11.65
C LEU A 287 -9.19 -21.91 12.72
N PHE A 288 -10.40 -21.35 12.88
CA PHE A 288 -11.35 -21.70 13.92
C PHE A 288 -12.75 -21.88 13.34
N THR A 289 -13.65 -22.56 14.07
CA THR A 289 -15.06 -22.61 13.67
C THR A 289 -15.74 -21.29 13.97
N PRO A 290 -16.87 -20.95 13.30
CA PRO A 290 -17.60 -19.70 13.56
C PRO A 290 -18.09 -19.54 15.00
N GLU A 291 -18.27 -20.65 15.73
CA GLU A 291 -18.68 -20.68 17.13
C GLU A 291 -17.53 -20.41 18.11
N GLU A 292 -16.30 -20.65 17.69
CA GLU A 292 -15.10 -20.36 18.47
C GLU A 292 -14.70 -18.91 18.24
N VAL A 293 -14.97 -18.03 19.19
CA VAL A 293 -14.48 -16.64 19.18
C VAL A 293 -13.10 -16.64 19.85
N PRO A 294 -12.01 -16.61 19.09
CA PRO A 294 -10.66 -16.81 19.66
C PRO A 294 -10.09 -15.55 20.31
N TYR A 295 -10.86 -14.47 20.38
CA TYR A 295 -10.33 -13.17 20.85
C TYR A 295 -10.57 -12.97 22.34
N GLN A 296 -9.51 -12.51 23.01
CA GLN A 296 -9.53 -12.08 24.41
C GLN A 296 -9.20 -10.60 24.47
N SER A 297 -9.95 -9.84 25.26
CA SER A 297 -9.62 -8.42 25.49
C SER A 297 -8.62 -8.28 26.64
N GLY A 298 -7.55 -7.51 26.39
CA GLY A 298 -6.66 -7.01 27.42
C GLY A 298 -7.25 -5.77 28.09
N ARG A 299 -6.83 -5.50 29.33
CA ARG A 299 -7.17 -4.29 30.07
C ARG A 299 -5.93 -3.67 30.66
N ILE A 300 -5.85 -2.36 30.57
CA ILE A 300 -4.74 -1.61 31.13
C ILE A 300 -5.22 -0.25 31.66
N GLN A 301 -4.66 0.14 32.80
CA GLN A 301 -4.87 1.48 33.35
C GLN A 301 -3.82 2.41 32.80
N LEU A 302 -4.24 3.36 31.98
CA LEU A 302 -3.37 4.42 31.46
C LEU A 302 -3.06 5.47 32.53
N GLN A 303 -1.85 5.99 32.50
CA GLN A 303 -1.34 6.98 33.44
C GLN A 303 -0.95 8.27 32.68
N PRO A 304 -1.06 9.45 33.29
CA PRO A 304 -0.51 10.67 32.69
C PRO A 304 0.97 10.51 32.30
N GLY A 305 1.30 10.89 31.07
CA GLY A 305 2.62 10.74 30.49
C GLY A 305 2.88 9.43 29.76
N ASP A 306 1.95 8.45 29.81
CA ASP A 306 2.03 7.25 29.00
C ASP A 306 2.04 7.60 27.50
N LEU A 307 2.86 6.86 26.75
CA LEU A 307 2.94 6.94 25.29
C LEU A 307 2.59 5.58 24.69
N LEU A 308 1.48 5.50 23.99
CA LEU A 308 1.09 4.34 23.19
C LEU A 308 1.50 4.58 21.74
N PHE A 309 2.29 3.67 21.19
CA PHE A 309 2.74 3.68 19.81
C PHE A 309 2.25 2.43 19.10
N ILE A 310 1.41 2.60 18.08
CA ILE A 310 0.84 1.53 17.25
C ILE A 310 1.39 1.71 15.84
N PHE A 311 1.79 0.62 15.20
CA PHE A 311 2.48 0.68 13.91
C PHE A 311 2.23 -0.59 13.09
N THR A 312 2.21 -0.45 11.76
CA THR A 312 2.20 -1.58 10.82
C THR A 312 3.61 -2.11 10.58
N ASP A 313 3.73 -3.32 10.06
CA ASP A 313 4.99 -4.01 9.80
C ASP A 313 5.93 -3.22 8.87
N GLY A 314 5.36 -2.44 7.92
CA GLY A 314 6.15 -1.57 7.04
C GLY A 314 7.07 -0.58 7.75
N VAL A 315 6.87 -0.31 9.06
CA VAL A 315 7.81 0.49 9.87
C VAL A 315 9.07 -0.30 10.16
N VAL A 316 8.94 -1.51 10.69
CA VAL A 316 10.06 -2.34 11.16
C VAL A 316 10.71 -3.14 10.05
N GLU A 317 9.97 -3.44 8.99
CA GLU A 317 10.45 -4.11 7.78
C GLU A 317 10.99 -3.14 6.71
N ALA A 318 11.01 -1.83 6.99
CA ALA A 318 11.62 -0.86 6.10
C ALA A 318 13.10 -1.18 5.89
N VAL A 319 13.53 -1.30 4.61
CA VAL A 319 14.90 -1.70 4.27
C VAL A 319 15.75 -0.54 3.77
N ASN A 320 17.06 -0.60 4.03
CA ASN A 320 18.05 0.35 3.55
C ASN A 320 18.77 -0.16 2.27
N GLN A 321 19.77 0.58 1.78
CA GLN A 321 20.56 0.19 0.59
C GLN A 321 21.42 -1.07 0.78
N ALA A 322 21.68 -1.48 2.01
CA ALA A 322 22.40 -2.70 2.34
C ALA A 322 21.46 -3.91 2.54
N ASP A 323 20.17 -3.76 2.23
CA ASP A 323 19.12 -4.77 2.43
C ASP A 323 18.94 -5.16 3.90
N GLU A 324 19.23 -4.23 4.82
CA GLU A 324 19.01 -4.39 6.25
C GLU A 324 17.64 -3.81 6.63
N GLU A 325 16.90 -4.49 7.50
CA GLU A 325 15.62 -4.01 8.05
C GLU A 325 15.84 -3.00 9.19
N TYR A 326 14.91 -2.04 9.31
CA TYR A 326 14.92 -1.04 10.38
C TYR A 326 14.80 -1.67 11.76
N THR A 327 13.91 -2.59 11.93
CA THR A 327 13.61 -3.40 13.13
C THR A 327 13.24 -2.60 14.37
N GLU A 328 12.65 -3.26 15.35
CA GLU A 328 12.34 -2.67 16.66
C GLU A 328 13.59 -2.23 17.44
N ARG A 329 14.76 -2.78 17.13
CA ARG A 329 16.03 -2.38 17.77
C ARG A 329 16.36 -0.91 17.54
N ARG A 330 15.89 -0.33 16.41
CA ARG A 330 16.02 1.11 16.12
C ARG A 330 14.81 1.89 16.60
N LEU A 331 13.62 1.33 16.47
CA LEU A 331 12.37 1.98 16.87
C LEU A 331 12.35 2.29 18.38
N LEU A 332 12.70 1.31 19.24
CA LEU A 332 12.62 1.48 20.69
C LEU A 332 13.50 2.63 21.22
N PRO A 333 14.80 2.73 20.88
CA PRO A 333 15.59 3.89 21.28
C PRO A 333 15.03 5.22 20.75
N CYS A 334 14.47 5.24 19.51
CA CYS A 334 13.88 6.43 18.95
C CYS A 334 12.70 6.94 19.80
N LEU A 335 11.85 6.02 20.30
CA LEU A 335 10.73 6.34 21.20
C LEU A 335 11.20 6.79 22.59
N GLN A 336 12.21 6.10 23.16
CA GLN A 336 12.73 6.38 24.51
C GLN A 336 13.46 7.73 24.64
N ILE A 337 14.10 8.20 23.57
CA ILE A 337 14.80 9.49 23.52
C ILE A 337 13.81 10.66 23.41
N ALA A 338 12.53 10.40 23.07
CA ALA A 338 11.55 11.47 22.97
C ALA A 338 11.37 12.16 24.34
N PRO A 339 11.39 13.52 24.39
CA PRO A 339 11.15 14.25 25.63
C PRO A 339 9.82 13.85 26.27
N ALA A 340 9.78 13.82 27.59
CA ALA A 340 8.57 13.43 28.34
C ALA A 340 7.37 14.37 28.07
N ASP A 341 7.63 15.61 27.67
CA ASP A 341 6.65 16.64 27.32
C ASP A 341 6.40 16.76 25.80
N ALA A 342 7.08 15.93 24.99
CA ALA A 342 6.89 15.95 23.54
C ALA A 342 5.44 15.59 23.18
N SER A 343 4.84 16.34 22.25
CA SER A 343 3.50 15.99 21.75
C SER A 343 3.49 14.67 20.97
N ALA A 344 2.31 14.05 20.82
CA ALA A 344 2.15 12.87 19.97
C ALA A 344 2.67 13.14 18.54
N ALA A 345 2.40 14.33 18.00
CA ALA A 345 2.88 14.75 16.70
C ALA A 345 4.42 14.88 16.62
N ASP A 346 5.09 15.31 17.70
CA ASP A 346 6.57 15.41 17.73
C ASP A 346 7.19 14.01 17.73
N VAL A 347 6.64 13.09 18.51
CA VAL A 347 7.09 11.69 18.55
C VAL A 347 6.92 11.05 17.17
N LEU A 348 5.75 11.23 16.57
CA LEU A 348 5.44 10.70 15.25
C LEU A 348 6.39 11.22 14.18
N ARG A 349 6.62 12.55 14.14
CA ARG A 349 7.59 13.17 13.21
C ARG A 349 8.99 12.62 13.39
N ARG A 350 9.43 12.43 14.64
CA ARG A 350 10.75 11.86 14.94
C ARG A 350 10.88 10.45 14.37
N VAL A 351 9.92 9.56 14.63
CA VAL A 351 9.96 8.18 14.12
C VAL A 351 9.97 8.18 12.59
N MET A 352 9.07 8.93 11.95
CA MET A 352 9.00 9.01 10.49
C MET A 352 10.28 9.58 9.88
N PHE A 353 10.93 10.53 10.53
CA PHE A 353 12.21 11.08 10.10
C PHE A 353 13.33 10.04 10.22
N ASP A 354 13.39 9.29 11.33
CA ASP A 354 14.40 8.26 11.55
C ASP A 354 14.28 7.12 10.53
N VAL A 355 13.07 6.61 10.32
CA VAL A 355 12.76 5.61 9.28
C VAL A 355 13.18 6.11 7.89
N ASN A 356 12.81 7.34 7.53
CA ASN A 356 13.17 7.93 6.24
C ASN A 356 14.68 8.07 6.06
N THR A 357 15.39 8.47 7.11
CA THR A 357 16.84 8.61 7.10
C THR A 357 17.52 7.25 6.92
N PHE A 358 16.99 6.21 7.56
CA PHE A 358 17.49 4.85 7.43
C PHE A 358 17.27 4.26 6.02
N VAL A 359 16.07 4.43 5.47
CA VAL A 359 15.71 3.92 4.13
C VAL A 359 16.48 4.66 3.03
N GLY A 360 16.69 5.95 3.16
CA GLY A 360 17.37 6.78 2.16
C GLY A 360 16.59 6.82 0.83
N HIS A 361 17.22 6.37 -0.26
CA HIS A 361 16.62 6.38 -1.60
C HIS A 361 16.00 5.04 -2.02
N VAL A 362 15.97 4.06 -1.13
CA VAL A 362 15.38 2.75 -1.43
C VAL A 362 13.87 2.88 -1.59
N ARG A 363 13.31 2.19 -2.58
CA ARG A 363 11.87 2.17 -2.79
C ARG A 363 11.20 1.46 -1.62
N GLN A 364 10.16 2.07 -1.08
CA GLN A 364 9.34 1.49 -0.04
C GLN A 364 8.72 0.15 -0.49
N HIS A 365 8.75 -0.85 0.41
CA HIS A 365 8.28 -2.22 0.10
C HIS A 365 6.87 -2.50 0.60
N ASP A 366 6.40 -1.78 1.64
CA ASP A 366 5.05 -1.87 2.18
C ASP A 366 4.51 -0.54 2.65
N ASP A 367 3.21 -0.47 2.96
CA ASP A 367 2.60 0.72 3.54
C ASP A 367 3.21 0.96 4.95
N ILE A 368 3.44 2.22 5.31
CA ILE A 368 3.96 2.61 6.62
C ILE A 368 2.89 3.42 7.33
N THR A 369 2.32 2.88 8.39
CA THR A 369 1.30 3.56 9.18
C THR A 369 1.64 3.54 10.67
N CYS A 370 1.51 4.69 11.31
CA CYS A 370 1.75 4.87 12.74
C CYS A 370 0.61 5.69 13.37
N LEU A 371 0.23 5.30 14.57
CA LEU A 371 -0.65 6.07 15.45
C LEU A 371 0.04 6.22 16.80
N VAL A 372 0.08 7.45 17.30
CA VAL A 372 0.64 7.80 18.60
C VAL A 372 -0.48 8.36 19.47
N LEU A 373 -0.63 7.85 20.67
CA LEU A 373 -1.47 8.44 21.70
C LEU A 373 -0.61 8.74 22.92
N ARG A 374 -0.59 9.99 23.35
CA ARG A 374 0.00 10.41 24.62
C ARG A 374 -1.11 10.78 25.61
N VAL A 375 -1.04 10.18 26.81
CA VAL A 375 -1.95 10.51 27.91
C VAL A 375 -1.49 11.81 28.54
N THR A 376 -2.36 12.82 28.47
CA THR A 376 -2.15 14.12 29.12
C THR A 376 -2.81 14.13 30.50
N GLY A 377 -2.39 15.07 31.36
CA GLY A 377 -2.87 15.18 32.75
C GLY A 377 -4.30 15.69 32.87
#